data_5f009b3c4035640e4e69bc273e0949bc
#
_entry.id   5f009b3c4035640e4e69bc273e0949bc
#
_cell.length_a   1.000
_cell.length_b   1.000
_cell.length_c   1.000
_cell.angle_alpha   90.00
_cell.angle_beta   90.00
_cell.angle_gamma   90.00
#
_symmetry.space_group_name_H-M   'P 1'
#
loop_
_entity.id
_entity.type
_entity.pdbx_description
1 polymer ?
#
loop_
_entity_poly.entity_id
_entity_poly.type
_entity_poly.pdbx_seq_one_letter_code
_entity_poly.pdbx_strand_id
1 'polypeptide(L)'
;MRKGFVSTMRKGFHMTFPNGLTASVQWGAGNYCDNHFPEDRDFTFSKDAKSDTAEIAVFGPDDEFIDPQQFFGYEIYSDGEVAGYLTPSQVAEFLANVRDWPNI
;
A
#
# COMPACT_ATOMS: atom_id res chain seq x y z
N MET A 1 -15.73 -11.68 0.38
CA MET A 1 -15.58 -10.30 0.93
C MET A 1 -14.28 -10.21 1.71
N ARG A 2 -13.52 -9.14 1.49
CA ARG A 2 -12.28 -8.91 2.23
C ARG A 2 -12.59 -8.53 3.68
N LYS A 3 -11.73 -8.95 4.59
CA LYS A 3 -11.79 -8.51 5.98
C LYS A 3 -11.31 -7.06 6.09
N GLY A 4 -11.73 -6.34 7.13
CA GLY A 4 -11.28 -4.97 7.37
C GLY A 4 -9.76 -4.85 7.49
N PHE A 5 -9.11 -5.81 8.15
CA PHE A 5 -7.66 -5.85 8.29
C PHE A 5 -7.14 -7.23 7.97
N VAL A 6 -6.09 -7.26 7.15
CA VAL A 6 -5.34 -8.49 6.86
C VAL A 6 -3.87 -8.15 6.90
N SER A 7 -3.08 -8.89 7.66
CA SER A 7 -1.62 -8.75 7.63
C SER A 7 -1.06 -9.52 6.44
N THR A 8 0.04 -9.03 5.88
CA THR A 8 0.64 -9.59 4.68
C THR A 8 2.09 -10.00 4.96
N MET A 9 2.29 -11.23 5.45
CA MET A 9 3.60 -11.88 5.58
C MET A 9 4.64 -10.99 6.31
N ARG A 10 4.21 -10.29 7.38
CA ARG A 10 5.07 -9.40 8.20
C ARG A 10 5.68 -8.23 7.43
N LYS A 11 5.20 -7.93 6.24
CA LYS A 11 5.72 -6.85 5.40
C LYS A 11 4.70 -5.77 5.09
N GLY A 12 3.48 -5.88 5.62
CA GLY A 12 2.44 -4.90 5.35
C GLY A 12 1.07 -5.35 5.78
N PHE A 13 0.07 -4.68 5.23
CA PHE A 13 -1.33 -4.95 5.55
C PHE A 13 -2.25 -4.52 4.41
N HIS A 14 -3.46 -5.07 4.44
CA HIS A 14 -4.59 -4.59 3.66
C HIS A 14 -5.64 -4.02 4.61
N MET A 15 -6.25 -2.90 4.23
CA MET A 15 -7.42 -2.33 4.92
C MET A 15 -8.56 -2.21 3.93
N THR A 16 -9.72 -2.79 4.27
CA THR A 16 -10.92 -2.70 3.44
C THR A 16 -11.91 -1.76 4.12
N PHE A 17 -12.36 -0.77 3.37
CA PHE A 17 -13.28 0.27 3.86
C PHE A 17 -14.72 -0.04 3.48
N PRO A 18 -15.71 0.59 4.17
CA PRO A 18 -17.12 0.34 3.87
C PRO A 18 -17.54 0.66 2.43
N ASN A 19 -16.77 1.51 1.73
CA ASN A 19 -17.04 1.82 0.32
C ASN A 19 -16.63 0.69 -0.64
N GLY A 20 -16.09 -0.42 -0.12
CA GLY A 20 -15.68 -1.57 -0.92
C GLY A 20 -14.25 -1.53 -1.43
N LEU A 21 -13.53 -0.43 -1.20
CA LEU A 21 -12.14 -0.31 -1.62
C LEU A 21 -11.21 -0.92 -0.59
N THR A 22 -10.14 -1.55 -1.06
CA THR A 22 -9.08 -2.10 -0.21
C THR A 22 -7.79 -1.37 -0.51
N ALA A 23 -7.18 -0.80 0.52
CA ALA A 23 -5.85 -0.21 0.45
C ALA A 23 -4.82 -1.25 0.86
N SER A 24 -3.74 -1.37 0.08
CA SER A 24 -2.59 -2.22 0.37
C SER A 24 -1.40 -1.34 0.68
N VAL A 25 -0.69 -1.64 1.78
CA VAL A 25 0.53 -0.94 2.16
C VAL A 25 1.59 -2.00 2.45
N GLN A 26 2.68 -2.00 1.69
CA GLN A 26 3.72 -3.03 1.75
C GLN A 26 5.09 -2.38 1.81
N TRP A 27 6.01 -2.96 2.60
CA TRP A 27 7.38 -2.43 2.73
C TRP A 27 8.42 -3.54 2.93
N GLY A 28 8.18 -4.69 2.34
CA GLY A 28 9.10 -5.83 2.43
C GLY A 28 10.06 -5.92 1.26
N ALA A 29 10.87 -6.97 1.27
CA ALA A 29 11.79 -7.26 0.17
C ALA A 29 11.01 -7.37 -1.14
N GLY A 30 11.53 -6.73 -2.18
CA GLY A 30 10.89 -6.73 -3.49
C GLY A 30 9.80 -5.69 -3.70
N ASN A 31 9.28 -5.07 -2.65
CA ASN A 31 8.33 -3.97 -2.78
C ASN A 31 9.07 -2.70 -3.21
N TYR A 32 8.37 -1.77 -3.86
CA TYR A 32 8.95 -0.48 -4.26
C TYR A 32 9.01 0.46 -3.06
N CYS A 33 10.06 0.28 -2.26
CA CYS A 33 10.32 1.02 -1.02
C CYS A 33 11.81 0.95 -0.70
N ASP A 34 12.24 1.67 0.33
CA ASP A 34 13.65 1.71 0.73
C ASP A 34 14.17 0.34 1.17
N ASN A 35 13.28 -0.55 1.58
CA ASN A 35 13.63 -1.93 1.95
C ASN A 35 13.56 -2.91 0.78
N HIS A 36 13.58 -2.41 -0.46
CA HIS A 36 13.49 -3.25 -1.67
C HIS A 36 14.58 -4.33 -1.70
N PHE A 37 15.79 -3.96 -1.29
CA PHE A 37 16.95 -4.87 -1.15
C PHE A 37 17.41 -4.81 0.31
N PRO A 38 16.85 -5.64 1.22
CA PRO A 38 17.23 -5.58 2.62
C PRO A 38 18.70 -5.97 2.81
N GLU A 39 19.39 -5.27 3.73
CA GLU A 39 20.82 -5.46 3.96
C GLU A 39 21.15 -6.87 4.45
N ASP A 40 20.32 -7.43 5.29
CA ASP A 40 20.52 -8.77 5.85
C ASP A 40 20.17 -9.88 4.86
N ARG A 41 19.63 -9.53 3.70
CA ARG A 41 19.23 -10.45 2.65
C ARG A 41 18.28 -11.55 3.14
N ASP A 42 17.53 -11.27 4.21
CA ASP A 42 16.53 -12.21 4.72
C ASP A 42 15.24 -12.05 3.92
N PHE A 43 15.07 -12.88 2.91
CA PHE A 43 13.89 -12.86 2.04
C PHE A 43 12.80 -13.82 2.51
N THR A 44 12.97 -14.44 3.68
CA THR A 44 12.05 -15.50 4.13
C THR A 44 10.81 -14.97 4.83
N PHE A 45 10.73 -13.66 5.07
CA PHE A 45 9.65 -13.04 5.82
C PHE A 45 9.53 -13.59 7.25
N SER A 46 10.63 -14.15 7.78
CA SER A 46 10.67 -14.67 9.16
C SER A 46 10.81 -13.56 10.20
N LYS A 47 11.15 -12.34 9.75
CA LYS A 47 11.30 -11.15 10.60
C LYS A 47 10.35 -10.07 10.14
N ASP A 48 9.98 -9.18 11.05
CA ASP A 48 9.18 -8.03 10.71
C ASP A 48 10.01 -7.08 9.82
N ALA A 49 9.44 -6.67 8.70
CA ALA A 49 10.10 -5.75 7.77
C ALA A 49 10.12 -4.34 8.33
N LYS A 50 11.17 -3.59 8.02
CA LYS A 50 11.33 -2.18 8.39
C LYS A 50 11.73 -1.39 7.17
N SER A 51 11.13 -0.21 6.99
CA SER A 51 11.43 0.67 5.87
C SER A 51 10.98 2.09 6.19
N ASP A 52 11.68 3.08 5.63
CA ASP A 52 11.26 4.49 5.76
C ASP A 52 10.15 4.86 4.77
N THR A 53 9.96 4.07 3.74
CA THR A 53 8.94 4.28 2.72
C THR A 53 8.18 2.98 2.46
N ALA A 54 7.03 3.10 1.78
CA ALA A 54 6.19 1.94 1.48
C ALA A 54 5.67 1.99 0.05
N GLU A 55 5.29 0.82 -0.45
CA GLU A 55 4.56 0.65 -1.71
C GLU A 55 3.07 0.56 -1.39
N ILE A 56 2.24 1.21 -2.19
CA ILE A 56 0.80 1.17 -2.03
C ILE A 56 0.10 0.65 -3.28
N ALA A 57 -1.09 0.08 -3.08
CA ALA A 57 -2.00 -0.32 -4.15
C ALA A 57 -3.43 -0.16 -3.67
N VAL A 58 -4.37 -0.07 -4.60
CA VAL A 58 -5.80 -0.04 -4.30
C VAL A 58 -6.49 -1.11 -5.12
N PHE A 59 -7.36 -1.86 -4.46
CA PHE A 59 -8.22 -2.85 -5.11
C PHE A 59 -9.67 -2.45 -4.98
N GLY A 60 -10.41 -2.55 -6.08
CA GLY A 60 -11.86 -2.36 -6.08
C GLY A 60 -12.61 -3.58 -5.53
N PRO A 61 -13.95 -3.51 -5.49
CA PRO A 61 -14.77 -4.62 -4.96
C PRO A 61 -14.59 -5.95 -5.70
N ASP A 62 -14.22 -5.91 -6.96
CA ASP A 62 -14.01 -7.11 -7.79
C ASP A 62 -12.53 -7.45 -7.92
N ASP A 63 -11.71 -6.98 -6.99
CA ASP A 63 -10.25 -7.22 -6.93
C ASP A 63 -9.47 -6.61 -8.11
N GLU A 64 -10.08 -5.70 -8.85
CA GLU A 64 -9.37 -4.96 -9.91
C GLU A 64 -8.44 -3.91 -9.30
N PHE A 65 -7.27 -3.71 -9.93
CA PHE A 65 -6.38 -2.61 -9.54
C PHE A 65 -6.99 -1.27 -9.95
N ILE A 66 -6.86 -0.30 -9.05
CA ILE A 66 -7.21 1.10 -9.31
C ILE A 66 -5.94 1.91 -9.18
N ASP A 67 -5.64 2.78 -10.16
CA ASP A 67 -4.42 3.58 -10.13
C ASP A 67 -4.36 4.43 -8.85
N PRO A 68 -3.34 4.24 -7.99
CA PRO A 68 -3.22 5.01 -6.75
C PRO A 68 -3.12 6.52 -6.97
N GLN A 69 -2.70 6.97 -8.16
CA GLN A 69 -2.61 8.39 -8.48
C GLN A 69 -3.96 9.11 -8.30
N GLN A 70 -5.07 8.40 -8.47
CA GLN A 70 -6.40 8.99 -8.31
C GLN A 70 -6.68 9.50 -6.90
N PHE A 71 -5.93 9.00 -5.91
CA PHE A 71 -6.15 9.33 -4.51
C PHE A 71 -5.21 10.42 -4.00
N PHE A 72 -4.47 11.08 -4.91
CA PHE A 72 -3.54 12.16 -4.58
C PHE A 72 -3.85 13.38 -5.43
N GLY A 73 -3.74 14.56 -4.84
CA GLY A 73 -3.89 15.83 -5.56
C GLY A 73 -2.60 16.33 -6.22
N TYR A 74 -1.54 15.52 -6.18
CA TYR A 74 -0.24 15.84 -6.78
C TYR A 74 0.36 14.57 -7.36
N GLU A 75 1.34 14.71 -8.25
CA GLU A 75 1.96 13.58 -8.94
C GLU A 75 2.78 12.73 -7.97
N ILE A 76 2.55 11.41 -8.02
CA ILE A 76 3.33 10.40 -7.29
C ILE A 76 3.96 9.43 -8.29
N TYR A 77 4.91 8.62 -7.82
CA TYR A 77 5.49 7.58 -8.66
C TYR A 77 4.50 6.40 -8.71
N SER A 78 3.78 6.29 -9.81
CA SER A 78 2.78 5.22 -10.01
C SER A 78 2.94 4.62 -11.40
N ASP A 79 2.81 3.29 -11.49
CA ASP A 79 2.80 2.59 -12.78
C ASP A 79 1.38 2.25 -13.27
N GLY A 80 0.35 2.76 -12.58
CA GLY A 80 -1.04 2.48 -12.87
C GLY A 80 -1.66 1.41 -12.00
N GLU A 81 -0.85 0.58 -11.35
CA GLU A 81 -1.30 -0.47 -10.43
C GLU A 81 -0.77 -0.23 -9.02
N VAL A 82 0.52 0.04 -8.90
CA VAL A 82 1.16 0.30 -7.62
C VAL A 82 1.90 1.62 -7.66
N ALA A 83 2.10 2.21 -6.48
CA ALA A 83 2.92 3.41 -6.31
C ALA A 83 3.95 3.12 -5.22
N GLY A 84 5.15 3.66 -5.38
CA GLY A 84 6.25 3.32 -4.49
C GLY A 84 6.89 4.50 -3.81
N TYR A 85 7.72 4.18 -2.81
CA TYR A 85 8.57 5.15 -2.11
C TYR A 85 7.78 6.24 -1.41
N LEU A 86 6.61 5.90 -0.84
CA LEU A 86 5.75 6.86 -0.14
C LEU A 86 6.13 6.92 1.33
N THR A 87 6.19 8.14 1.86
CA THR A 87 6.50 8.38 3.27
C THR A 87 5.30 8.02 4.15
N PRO A 88 5.49 7.87 5.49
CA PRO A 88 4.37 7.64 6.40
C PRO A 88 3.28 8.71 6.30
N SER A 89 3.65 9.99 6.13
CA SER A 89 2.66 11.06 5.97
C SER A 89 1.84 10.90 4.71
N GLN A 90 2.49 10.53 3.61
CA GLN A 90 1.79 10.27 2.35
C GLN A 90 0.87 9.05 2.44
N VAL A 91 1.31 8.01 3.14
CA VAL A 91 0.48 6.81 3.35
C VAL A 91 -0.74 7.15 4.19
N ALA A 92 -0.60 7.96 5.24
CA ALA A 92 -1.74 8.39 6.06
C ALA A 92 -2.75 9.18 5.22
N GLU A 93 -2.28 10.11 4.39
CA GLU A 93 -3.12 10.85 3.45
C GLU A 93 -3.84 9.92 2.48
N PHE A 94 -3.11 8.98 1.91
CA PHE A 94 -3.64 7.98 0.99
C PHE A 94 -4.77 7.16 1.64
N LEU A 95 -4.54 6.65 2.84
CA LEU A 95 -5.56 5.84 3.54
C LEU A 95 -6.84 6.66 3.78
N ALA A 96 -6.69 7.93 4.20
CA ALA A 96 -7.84 8.81 4.41
C ALA A 96 -8.61 9.05 3.10
N ASN A 97 -7.89 9.27 2.00
CA ASN A 97 -8.51 9.54 0.70
C ASN A 97 -9.21 8.31 0.12
N VAL A 98 -8.65 7.11 0.32
CA VAL A 98 -9.32 5.87 -0.07
C VAL A 98 -10.59 5.66 0.75
N ARG A 99 -10.51 5.91 2.05
CA ARG A 99 -11.68 5.83 2.94
C ARG A 99 -12.81 6.74 2.48
N ASP A 100 -12.47 7.95 2.08
CA ASP A 100 -13.46 9.00 1.77
C ASP A 100 -13.89 9.00 0.29
N TRP A 101 -13.33 8.09 -0.52
CA TRP A 101 -13.73 7.95 -1.92
C TRP A 101 -15.20 7.50 -2.02
N PRO A 102 -16.02 8.01 -2.94
CA PRO A 102 -15.71 8.95 -4.01
C PRO A 102 -15.86 10.43 -3.64
N ASN A 103 -15.92 10.75 -2.36
CA ASN A 103 -16.26 12.09 -1.87
C ASN A 103 -15.08 13.07 -1.90
N ILE A 104 -14.02 12.71 -2.60
CA ILE A 104 -12.85 13.57 -2.75
C ILE A 104 -12.65 13.98 -4.19
#